data_24e122435ec0ac3fbf860b459282585f
#
_entry.id   24e122435ec0ac3fbf860b459282585f
#
_cell.length_a   1.000
_cell.length_b   1.000
_cell.length_c   1.000
_cell.angle_alpha   90.00
_cell.angle_beta   90.00
_cell.angle_gamma   90.00
#
_symmetry.space_group_name_H-M   'P 1'
#
loop_
_entity.id
_entity.type
_entity.pdbx_description
1 polymer ?
#
loop_
_entity_poly.entity_id
_entity_poly.type
_entity_poly.pdbx_seq_one_letter_code
_entity_poly.pdbx_strand_id
1 'polypeptide(L)'
;MNEKYQGGIFVAVSIKNDEKALAGARCIIQNWIEAKENEVLHFITDENHIREADIFELAAFECGVVPKITILSSDGVQSGEVIEKMKNTMYYSDVIIGATHYSFITTEAVDYALKKGSRFLSFPMHTNDNSSIFEREFIRMRPKTAKKMGRPVADKITKSERVVVTTKKGTNVAFCVKDRKAGIFAGSCTGRGRVASSSFEVYVPIVETMTNGAVIADGSLGYLGAIKSPIELVFEAGYLVEINGKEDASRLKRYMESFNDKEIYCAAELGIGLNTKSKCEGVCYIEDESTYGTFHIGFGRNIALGGNHEAKGHFERIRYETIIDSF
;
A
#
# COMPACT_ATOMS: atom_id res chain seq x y z
N MET A 1 -10.37 40.75 -3.64
CA MET A 1 -10.99 39.80 -2.70
C MET A 1 -12.21 39.07 -3.30
N ASN A 2 -12.33 38.93 -4.61
CA ASN A 2 -13.54 38.36 -5.25
C ASN A 2 -13.28 37.28 -6.32
N GLU A 3 -12.04 36.92 -6.64
CA GLU A 3 -11.78 35.90 -7.68
C GLU A 3 -11.59 34.47 -7.15
N LYS A 4 -11.25 34.31 -5.88
CA LYS A 4 -11.10 32.97 -5.27
C LYS A 4 -12.42 32.25 -4.97
N TYR A 5 -13.53 32.96 -4.85
CA TYR A 5 -14.84 32.35 -4.55
C TYR A 5 -15.62 31.89 -5.80
N GLN A 6 -15.31 32.39 -6.98
CA GLN A 6 -15.97 31.91 -8.21
C GLN A 6 -15.40 30.56 -8.68
N GLY A 7 -14.13 30.27 -8.44
CA GLY A 7 -13.53 28.96 -8.71
C GLY A 7 -14.15 27.83 -7.87
N GLY A 8 -14.39 28.09 -6.60
CA GLY A 8 -14.95 27.09 -5.67
C GLY A 8 -16.38 26.62 -6.01
N ILE A 9 -17.21 27.46 -6.59
CA ILE A 9 -18.59 27.08 -7.01
C ILE A 9 -18.56 26.20 -8.26
N PHE A 10 -17.68 26.48 -9.23
CA PHE A 10 -17.55 25.66 -10.44
C PHE A 10 -16.95 24.28 -10.14
N VAL A 11 -15.97 24.19 -9.28
CA VAL A 11 -15.39 22.93 -8.78
C VAL A 11 -16.45 22.12 -8.04
N ALA A 12 -17.20 22.73 -7.12
CA ALA A 12 -18.27 22.06 -6.37
C ALA A 12 -19.39 21.50 -7.25
N VAL A 13 -19.74 22.18 -8.36
CA VAL A 13 -20.75 21.70 -9.32
C VAL A 13 -20.22 20.53 -10.15
N SER A 14 -18.94 20.55 -10.54
CA SER A 14 -18.29 19.43 -11.25
C SER A 14 -18.18 18.20 -10.36
N ILE A 15 -17.79 18.36 -9.08
CA ILE A 15 -17.58 17.26 -8.13
C ILE A 15 -18.91 16.60 -7.71
N LYS A 16 -20.03 17.31 -7.68
CA LYS A 16 -21.34 16.72 -7.37
C LYS A 16 -21.76 15.61 -8.34
N ASN A 17 -21.17 15.53 -9.52
CA ASN A 17 -21.39 14.43 -10.46
C ASN A 17 -20.53 13.19 -10.12
N ASP A 18 -19.61 13.28 -9.17
CA ASP A 18 -18.68 12.22 -8.76
C ASP A 18 -19.12 11.51 -7.45
N GLU A 19 -20.41 11.28 -7.31
CA GLU A 19 -21.02 10.71 -6.08
C GLU A 19 -20.31 9.44 -5.57
N LYS A 20 -19.85 8.59 -6.49
CA LYS A 20 -19.17 7.33 -6.12
C LYS A 20 -17.80 7.62 -5.50
N ALA A 21 -17.02 8.52 -6.08
CA ALA A 21 -15.71 8.91 -5.57
C ALA A 21 -15.84 9.68 -4.24
N LEU A 22 -16.80 10.60 -4.15
CA LEU A 22 -17.10 11.36 -2.93
C LEU A 22 -17.51 10.42 -1.78
N ALA A 23 -18.35 9.43 -2.06
CA ALA A 23 -18.72 8.42 -1.07
C ALA A 23 -17.51 7.55 -0.65
N GLY A 24 -16.51 7.33 -1.53
CA GLY A 24 -15.23 6.69 -1.19
C GLY A 24 -14.40 7.53 -0.25
N ALA A 25 -14.21 8.79 -0.55
CA ALA A 25 -13.46 9.72 0.29
C ALA A 25 -14.11 9.83 1.69
N ARG A 26 -15.43 9.98 1.77
CA ARG A 26 -16.17 9.94 3.05
C ARG A 26 -15.93 8.65 3.83
N CYS A 27 -15.91 7.50 3.15
CA CYS A 27 -15.65 6.20 3.78
C CYS A 27 -14.26 6.15 4.43
N ILE A 28 -13.23 6.69 3.78
CA ILE A 28 -11.87 6.78 4.33
C ILE A 28 -11.87 7.66 5.58
N ILE A 29 -12.45 8.86 5.50
CA ILE A 29 -12.47 9.82 6.61
C ILE A 29 -13.20 9.24 7.83
N GLN A 30 -14.39 8.67 7.63
CA GLN A 30 -15.26 8.22 8.71
C GLN A 30 -14.89 6.84 9.26
N ASN A 31 -14.48 5.88 8.39
CA ASN A 31 -14.35 4.48 8.78
C ASN A 31 -12.90 4.02 8.93
N TRP A 32 -11.95 4.59 8.17
CA TRP A 32 -10.55 4.18 8.26
C TRP A 32 -9.77 5.05 9.21
N ILE A 33 -9.93 6.37 9.09
CA ILE A 33 -9.25 7.36 9.91
C ILE A 33 -10.01 7.58 11.22
N GLU A 34 -11.33 7.44 11.19
CA GLU A 34 -12.24 7.83 12.29
C GLU A 34 -11.90 9.27 12.73
N ALA A 35 -11.86 10.19 11.74
CA ALA A 35 -11.52 11.58 11.94
C ALA A 35 -12.56 12.25 12.86
N LYS A 36 -12.08 13.11 13.75
CA LYS A 36 -12.92 13.83 14.70
C LYS A 36 -13.20 15.23 14.19
N GLU A 37 -14.31 15.79 14.62
CA GLU A 37 -14.65 17.20 14.38
C GLU A 37 -13.48 18.12 14.78
N ASN A 38 -13.19 19.09 13.95
CA ASN A 38 -12.10 20.07 14.10
C ASN A 38 -10.67 19.49 14.05
N GLU A 39 -10.44 18.20 13.81
CA GLU A 39 -9.09 17.71 13.49
C GLU A 39 -8.62 18.28 12.16
N VAL A 40 -7.35 18.67 12.11
CA VAL A 40 -6.68 19.10 10.87
C VAL A 40 -6.28 17.85 10.07
N LEU A 41 -6.98 17.62 8.96
CA LEU A 41 -6.77 16.48 8.07
C LEU A 41 -5.97 16.92 6.84
N HIS A 42 -4.68 16.59 6.82
CA HIS A 42 -3.74 17.00 5.79
C HIS A 42 -3.65 15.92 4.69
N PHE A 43 -4.22 16.20 3.54
CA PHE A 43 -4.11 15.39 2.34
C PHE A 43 -2.95 15.89 1.48
N ILE A 44 -1.90 15.08 1.38
CA ILE A 44 -0.69 15.40 0.61
C ILE A 44 -0.72 14.54 -0.65
N THR A 45 -0.83 15.18 -1.79
CA THR A 45 -0.90 14.52 -3.09
C THR A 45 0.07 15.14 -4.09
N ASP A 46 0.07 14.67 -5.33
CA ASP A 46 0.84 15.24 -6.44
C ASP A 46 -0.05 15.68 -7.61
N GLU A 47 0.56 16.32 -8.60
CA GLU A 47 -0.13 16.92 -9.77
C GLU A 47 -0.96 15.90 -10.57
N ASN A 48 -0.70 14.60 -10.44
CA ASN A 48 -1.46 13.57 -11.15
C ASN A 48 -2.85 13.33 -10.54
N HIS A 49 -3.10 13.83 -9.32
CA HIS A 49 -4.29 13.50 -8.51
C HIS A 49 -5.04 14.74 -7.99
N ILE A 50 -5.05 15.83 -8.77
CA ILE A 50 -5.73 17.10 -8.41
C ILE A 50 -7.23 16.88 -8.24
N ARG A 51 -7.87 16.09 -9.12
CA ARG A 51 -9.31 15.75 -9.02
C ARG A 51 -9.64 15.09 -7.69
N GLU A 52 -8.80 14.17 -7.28
CA GLU A 52 -8.97 13.44 -6.00
C GLU A 52 -8.76 14.37 -4.80
N ALA A 53 -7.88 15.36 -4.90
CA ALA A 53 -7.69 16.38 -3.86
C ALA A 53 -8.95 17.21 -3.66
N ASP A 54 -9.59 17.67 -4.75
CA ASP A 54 -10.84 18.44 -4.72
C ASP A 54 -11.99 17.62 -4.11
N ILE A 55 -12.12 16.34 -4.51
CA ILE A 55 -13.12 15.42 -3.98
C ILE A 55 -12.88 15.18 -2.48
N PHE A 56 -11.62 15.00 -2.09
CA PHE A 56 -11.27 14.77 -0.68
C PHE A 56 -11.53 15.99 0.19
N GLU A 57 -11.22 17.19 -0.31
CA GLU A 57 -11.50 18.45 0.37
C GLU A 57 -13.00 18.61 0.65
N LEU A 58 -13.85 18.40 -0.36
CA LEU A 58 -15.30 18.45 -0.21
C LEU A 58 -15.79 17.40 0.81
N ALA A 59 -15.31 16.16 0.72
CA ALA A 59 -15.68 15.10 1.65
C ALA A 59 -15.29 15.45 3.10
N ALA A 60 -14.14 16.08 3.30
CA ALA A 60 -13.67 16.51 4.61
C ALA A 60 -14.58 17.59 5.22
N PHE A 61 -14.95 18.60 4.43
CA PHE A 61 -15.92 19.61 4.86
C PHE A 61 -17.26 18.99 5.26
N GLU A 62 -17.78 18.06 4.45
CA GLU A 62 -19.05 17.37 4.77
C GLU A 62 -18.96 16.52 6.03
N CYS A 63 -17.76 16.03 6.38
CA CYS A 63 -17.51 15.27 7.60
C CYS A 63 -17.18 16.12 8.82
N GLY A 64 -17.17 17.46 8.69
CA GLY A 64 -16.90 18.39 9.80
C GLY A 64 -15.43 18.42 10.25
N VAL A 65 -14.49 17.97 9.41
CA VAL A 65 -13.05 18.08 9.68
C VAL A 65 -12.44 19.24 8.92
N VAL A 66 -11.28 19.72 9.36
CA VAL A 66 -10.58 20.86 8.74
C VAL A 66 -9.63 20.33 7.67
N PRO A 67 -9.94 20.47 6.36
CA PRO A 67 -9.05 20.00 5.31
C PRO A 67 -7.83 20.92 5.17
N LYS A 68 -6.68 20.31 4.93
CA LYS A 68 -5.47 20.97 4.47
C LYS A 68 -4.96 20.18 3.27
N ILE A 69 -4.92 20.81 2.10
CA ILE A 69 -4.47 20.17 0.85
C ILE A 69 -3.08 20.67 0.51
N THR A 70 -2.19 19.76 0.15
CA THR A 70 -0.89 20.07 -0.44
C THR A 70 -0.72 19.26 -1.72
N ILE A 71 -0.52 19.96 -2.83
CA ILE A 71 -0.22 19.35 -4.13
C ILE A 71 1.27 19.55 -4.38
N LEU A 72 1.99 18.45 -4.58
CA LEU A 72 3.42 18.43 -4.85
C LEU A 72 3.67 18.31 -6.35
N SER A 73 4.82 18.78 -6.82
CA SER A 73 5.31 18.36 -8.13
C SER A 73 5.52 16.84 -8.12
N SER A 74 5.15 16.17 -9.19
CA SER A 74 5.37 14.73 -9.36
C SER A 74 6.85 14.36 -9.39
N ASP A 75 7.72 15.32 -9.78
CA ASP A 75 9.17 15.15 -9.73
C ASP A 75 9.66 15.03 -8.29
N GLY A 76 10.43 13.96 -8.01
CA GLY A 76 11.00 13.73 -6.69
C GLY A 76 10.07 13.09 -5.65
N VAL A 77 8.80 12.79 -5.99
CA VAL A 77 7.89 12.06 -5.09
C VAL A 77 8.39 10.64 -4.84
N GLN A 78 8.83 9.95 -5.90
CA GLN A 78 9.33 8.58 -5.78
C GLN A 78 10.60 8.47 -4.95
N SER A 79 11.49 9.47 -5.00
CA SER A 79 12.70 9.54 -4.16
C SER A 79 12.45 10.03 -2.74
N GLY A 80 11.26 10.60 -2.48
CA GLY A 80 10.91 11.22 -1.20
C GLY A 80 11.48 12.62 -0.98
N GLU A 81 12.28 13.16 -1.89
CA GLU A 81 12.98 14.45 -1.73
C GLU A 81 12.03 15.63 -1.45
N VAL A 82 10.93 15.72 -2.18
CA VAL A 82 9.94 16.79 -1.99
C VAL A 82 9.23 16.68 -0.65
N ILE A 83 9.09 15.45 -0.13
CA ILE A 83 8.46 15.16 1.17
C ILE A 83 9.39 15.58 2.31
N GLU A 84 10.69 15.33 2.21
CA GLU A 84 11.65 15.70 3.25
C GLU A 84 11.69 17.22 3.48
N LYS A 85 11.42 18.03 2.46
CA LYS A 85 11.29 19.50 2.60
C LYS A 85 10.13 19.90 3.50
N MET A 86 9.13 19.01 3.69
CA MET A 86 7.97 19.25 4.54
C MET A 86 8.16 18.78 5.99
N LYS A 87 9.29 18.19 6.36
CA LYS A 87 9.58 17.62 7.69
C LYS A 87 9.16 18.54 8.84
N ASN A 88 9.43 19.83 8.72
CA ASN A 88 9.15 20.81 9.77
C ASN A 88 7.73 21.40 9.76
N THR A 89 6.86 20.97 8.86
CA THR A 89 5.50 21.50 8.70
C THR A 89 4.41 20.44 8.72
N MET A 90 4.71 19.19 8.39
CA MET A 90 3.74 18.10 8.36
C MET A 90 3.09 17.84 9.72
N TYR A 91 3.87 17.89 10.79
CA TYR A 91 3.44 17.55 12.14
C TYR A 91 2.46 18.55 12.79
N TYR A 92 2.17 19.70 12.14
CA TYR A 92 1.11 20.60 12.58
C TYR A 92 -0.31 20.09 12.25
N SER A 93 -0.41 18.93 11.67
CA SER A 93 -1.68 18.29 11.31
C SER A 93 -1.93 17.09 12.21
N ASP A 94 -3.21 16.89 12.62
CA ASP A 94 -3.58 15.77 13.48
C ASP A 94 -3.51 14.44 12.73
N VAL A 95 -3.95 14.46 11.46
CA VAL A 95 -3.95 13.32 10.56
C VAL A 95 -3.31 13.73 9.24
N ILE A 96 -2.42 12.88 8.73
CA ILE A 96 -1.77 13.06 7.44
C ILE A 96 -2.14 11.87 6.56
N ILE A 97 -2.60 12.14 5.34
CA ILE A 97 -2.80 11.13 4.31
C ILE A 97 -1.77 11.36 3.23
N GLY A 98 -0.89 10.38 3.05
CA GLY A 98 0.09 10.37 1.97
C GLY A 98 -0.55 9.78 0.72
N ALA A 99 -1.14 10.64 -0.13
CA ALA A 99 -1.97 10.31 -1.28
C ALA A 99 -1.30 10.67 -2.61
N THR A 100 -0.01 10.45 -2.71
CA THR A 100 0.77 10.67 -3.92
C THR A 100 0.75 9.43 -4.82
N HIS A 101 1.26 9.58 -6.04
CA HIS A 101 1.37 8.47 -7.00
C HIS A 101 2.12 7.27 -6.41
N TYR A 102 3.23 7.53 -5.71
CA TYR A 102 4.02 6.52 -4.99
C TYR A 102 3.90 6.71 -3.48
N SER A 103 4.07 5.64 -2.71
CA SER A 103 4.11 5.71 -1.25
C SER A 103 5.39 6.40 -0.77
N PHE A 104 5.27 7.26 0.24
CA PHE A 104 6.39 7.88 0.94
C PHE A 104 6.44 7.57 2.45
N ILE A 105 5.80 6.49 2.85
CA ILE A 105 5.65 6.05 4.25
C ILE A 105 6.99 5.89 4.99
N THR A 106 8.08 5.61 4.26
CA THR A 106 9.41 5.34 4.83
C THR A 106 10.30 6.57 4.96
N THR A 107 9.79 7.78 4.70
CA THR A 107 10.56 9.03 4.77
C THR A 107 10.77 9.48 6.21
N GLU A 108 11.87 10.21 6.47
CA GLU A 108 12.14 10.81 7.78
C GLU A 108 11.08 11.84 8.19
N ALA A 109 10.50 12.55 7.22
CA ALA A 109 9.44 13.52 7.46
C ALA A 109 8.21 12.87 8.09
N VAL A 110 7.82 11.67 7.60
CA VAL A 110 6.74 10.87 8.19
C VAL A 110 7.10 10.42 9.61
N ASP A 111 8.29 9.83 9.81
CA ASP A 111 8.74 9.38 11.12
C ASP A 111 8.76 10.54 12.14
N TYR A 112 9.23 11.72 11.72
CA TYR A 112 9.23 12.90 12.57
C TYR A 112 7.81 13.36 12.96
N ALA A 113 6.87 13.37 12.00
CA ALA A 113 5.48 13.74 12.26
C ALA A 113 4.81 12.74 13.24
N LEU A 114 5.05 11.44 13.08
CA LEU A 114 4.58 10.40 13.99
C LEU A 114 5.11 10.61 15.42
N LYS A 115 6.40 10.88 15.57
CA LYS A 115 7.03 11.19 16.86
C LYS A 115 6.44 12.43 17.53
N LYS A 116 5.97 13.41 16.76
CA LYS A 116 5.24 14.59 17.25
C LYS A 116 3.78 14.30 17.58
N GLY A 117 3.27 13.13 17.17
CA GLY A 117 1.95 12.66 17.54
C GLY A 117 0.91 12.71 16.43
N SER A 118 1.26 13.14 15.23
CA SER A 118 0.39 13.02 14.05
C SER A 118 0.10 11.55 13.75
N ARG A 119 -1.06 11.27 13.18
CA ARG A 119 -1.42 9.97 12.60
C ARG A 119 -1.10 10.00 11.11
N PHE A 120 -0.64 8.91 10.53
CA PHE A 120 -0.30 8.85 9.11
C PHE A 120 -0.93 7.63 8.43
N LEU A 121 -1.66 7.88 7.34
CA LEU A 121 -2.17 6.87 6.43
C LEU A 121 -1.42 6.94 5.10
N SER A 122 -0.68 5.88 4.75
CA SER A 122 -0.16 5.72 3.40
C SER A 122 -1.30 5.28 2.48
N PHE A 123 -1.58 6.12 1.48
CA PHE A 123 -2.68 5.92 0.54
C PHE A 123 -2.22 6.22 -0.89
N PRO A 124 -1.26 5.45 -1.44
CA PRO A 124 -0.76 5.68 -2.79
C PRO A 124 -1.89 5.54 -3.82
N MET A 125 -1.96 6.53 -4.73
CA MET A 125 -3.11 6.76 -5.60
C MET A 125 -2.99 6.14 -6.99
N HIS A 126 -1.82 5.56 -7.33
CA HIS A 126 -1.57 5.03 -8.67
C HIS A 126 -2.59 3.98 -9.11
N THR A 127 -3.16 4.19 -10.29
CA THR A 127 -3.95 3.19 -11.02
C THR A 127 -3.45 3.09 -12.47
N ASN A 128 -3.40 1.87 -13.00
CA ASN A 128 -2.88 1.62 -14.35
C ASN A 128 -3.87 2.03 -15.48
N ASP A 129 -5.12 2.33 -15.15
CA ASP A 129 -6.17 2.75 -16.08
C ASP A 129 -6.61 4.21 -15.88
N ASN A 130 -5.90 4.95 -15.00
CA ASN A 130 -6.23 6.32 -14.58
C ASN A 130 -7.64 6.47 -13.97
N SER A 131 -8.25 5.39 -13.50
CA SER A 131 -9.49 5.46 -12.73
C SER A 131 -9.22 6.01 -11.33
N SER A 132 -10.22 6.68 -10.73
CA SER A 132 -10.08 7.13 -9.35
C SER A 132 -10.10 5.96 -8.38
N ILE A 133 -9.11 5.93 -7.49
CA ILE A 133 -9.05 4.93 -6.42
C ILE A 133 -10.25 5.04 -5.47
N PHE A 134 -10.84 6.24 -5.31
CA PHE A 134 -12.01 6.46 -4.46
C PHE A 134 -13.28 5.74 -4.97
N GLU A 135 -13.33 5.40 -6.26
CA GLU A 135 -14.46 4.70 -6.87
C GLU A 135 -14.38 3.18 -6.71
N ARG A 136 -13.25 2.65 -6.24
CA ARG A 136 -13.04 1.20 -6.14
C ARG A 136 -13.73 0.61 -4.91
N GLU A 137 -14.31 -0.59 -5.06
CA GLU A 137 -15.10 -1.24 -4.01
C GLU A 137 -14.27 -1.64 -2.77
N PHE A 138 -12.96 -1.87 -2.92
CA PHE A 138 -12.09 -2.26 -1.81
C PHE A 138 -12.10 -1.23 -0.66
N ILE A 139 -12.31 0.05 -0.97
CA ILE A 139 -12.42 1.13 0.03
C ILE A 139 -13.59 0.90 1.00
N ARG A 140 -14.61 0.15 0.59
CA ARG A 140 -15.77 -0.18 1.43
C ARG A 140 -15.48 -1.24 2.50
N MET A 141 -14.27 -1.80 2.52
CA MET A 141 -13.85 -2.73 3.57
C MET A 141 -13.73 -2.02 4.90
N ARG A 142 -14.33 -2.61 5.93
CA ARG A 142 -14.26 -2.07 7.29
C ARG A 142 -12.99 -2.55 7.99
N PRO A 143 -12.14 -1.64 8.52
CA PRO A 143 -10.91 -1.99 9.25
C PRO A 143 -11.13 -3.02 10.37
N LYS A 144 -12.19 -2.86 11.14
CA LYS A 144 -12.54 -3.78 12.25
C LYS A 144 -12.78 -5.21 11.77
N THR A 145 -13.41 -5.37 10.59
CA THR A 145 -13.65 -6.69 9.99
C THR A 145 -12.34 -7.33 9.55
N ALA A 146 -11.49 -6.60 8.83
CA ALA A 146 -10.19 -7.08 8.39
C ALA A 146 -9.29 -7.47 9.59
N LYS A 147 -9.24 -6.63 10.62
CA LYS A 147 -8.48 -6.94 11.85
C LYS A 147 -8.99 -8.22 12.54
N LYS A 148 -10.31 -8.43 12.58
CA LYS A 148 -10.91 -9.66 13.14
C LYS A 148 -10.51 -10.90 12.33
N MET A 149 -10.50 -10.79 10.98
CA MET A 149 -10.11 -11.89 10.10
C MET A 149 -8.60 -12.17 10.16
N GLY A 150 -7.78 -11.11 10.18
CA GLY A 150 -6.32 -11.22 10.14
C GLY A 150 -5.70 -11.67 11.48
N ARG A 151 -6.33 -11.38 12.62
CA ARG A 151 -5.75 -11.67 13.93
C ARG A 151 -5.36 -13.14 14.11
N PRO A 152 -6.21 -14.13 13.85
CA PRO A 152 -5.82 -15.54 14.00
C PRO A 152 -4.65 -15.93 13.10
N VAL A 153 -4.58 -15.38 11.88
CA VAL A 153 -3.51 -15.63 10.93
C VAL A 153 -2.20 -15.02 11.43
N ALA A 154 -2.21 -13.74 11.82
CA ALA A 154 -1.03 -13.04 12.34
C ALA A 154 -0.48 -13.70 13.62
N ASP A 155 -1.37 -14.10 14.54
CA ASP A 155 -0.99 -14.77 15.78
C ASP A 155 -0.35 -16.16 15.52
N LYS A 156 -0.83 -16.88 14.50
CA LYS A 156 -0.27 -18.17 14.09
C LYS A 156 1.09 -17.99 13.44
N ILE A 157 1.23 -17.07 12.48
CA ILE A 157 2.51 -16.78 11.81
C ILE A 157 3.55 -16.34 12.83
N THR A 158 3.20 -15.43 13.75
CA THR A 158 4.13 -14.94 14.80
C THR A 158 4.69 -16.05 15.69
N LYS A 159 3.95 -17.15 15.86
CA LYS A 159 4.37 -18.32 16.66
C LYS A 159 5.08 -19.40 15.83
N SER A 160 5.17 -19.23 14.54
CA SER A 160 5.76 -20.19 13.61
C SER A 160 7.21 -19.84 13.31
N GLU A 161 8.03 -20.85 13.01
CA GLU A 161 9.37 -20.62 12.46
C GLU A 161 9.36 -20.54 10.93
N ARG A 162 8.37 -21.15 10.30
CA ARG A 162 8.30 -21.30 8.85
C ARG A 162 6.86 -21.22 8.36
N VAL A 163 6.67 -20.58 7.20
CA VAL A 163 5.43 -20.60 6.43
C VAL A 163 5.71 -21.25 5.08
N VAL A 164 4.91 -22.25 4.72
CA VAL A 164 5.00 -22.90 3.40
C VAL A 164 3.73 -22.54 2.62
N VAL A 165 3.93 -22.10 1.39
CA VAL A 165 2.84 -21.80 0.47
C VAL A 165 2.88 -22.76 -0.69
N THR A 166 1.76 -23.45 -0.91
CA THR A 166 1.58 -24.36 -2.06
C THR A 166 0.32 -23.99 -2.83
N THR A 167 0.32 -24.19 -4.14
CA THR A 167 -0.84 -23.93 -5.01
C THR A 167 -1.01 -25.04 -6.04
N LYS A 168 -2.24 -25.19 -6.54
CA LYS A 168 -2.53 -26.10 -7.65
C LYS A 168 -1.81 -25.75 -8.95
N LYS A 169 -1.35 -24.50 -9.10
CA LYS A 169 -0.62 -23.99 -10.27
C LYS A 169 0.89 -24.30 -10.21
N GLY A 170 1.38 -24.87 -9.11
CA GLY A 170 2.77 -25.31 -9.00
C GLY A 170 3.63 -24.50 -8.03
N THR A 171 3.11 -23.48 -7.37
CA THR A 171 3.84 -22.82 -6.28
C THR A 171 4.17 -23.81 -5.19
N ASN A 172 5.44 -23.83 -4.76
CA ASN A 172 5.92 -24.54 -3.59
C ASN A 172 7.13 -23.77 -3.05
N VAL A 173 6.89 -22.91 -2.07
CA VAL A 173 7.90 -22.03 -1.50
C VAL A 173 7.80 -22.01 0.02
N ALA A 174 8.95 -21.92 0.67
CA ALA A 174 9.05 -21.84 2.11
C ALA A 174 9.74 -20.54 2.54
N PHE A 175 9.08 -19.83 3.45
CA PHE A 175 9.57 -18.62 4.08
C PHE A 175 9.94 -18.90 5.54
N CYS A 176 11.13 -18.52 5.97
CA CYS A 176 11.47 -18.51 7.37
C CYS A 176 10.96 -17.21 8.00
N VAL A 177 10.18 -17.34 9.07
CA VAL A 177 9.60 -16.21 9.83
C VAL A 177 9.98 -16.28 11.31
N LYS A 178 11.03 -17.05 11.62
CA LYS A 178 11.51 -17.22 12.99
C LYS A 178 11.87 -15.89 13.63
N ASP A 179 11.36 -15.67 14.84
CA ASP A 179 11.57 -14.45 15.62
C ASP A 179 11.05 -13.16 14.92
N ARG A 180 10.17 -13.33 13.93
CA ARG A 180 9.49 -12.23 13.24
C ARG A 180 8.06 -12.08 13.75
N LYS A 181 7.62 -10.83 13.90
CA LYS A 181 6.26 -10.52 14.34
C LYS A 181 5.40 -10.17 13.14
N ALA A 182 4.34 -10.92 12.92
CA ALA A 182 3.35 -10.57 11.92
C ALA A 182 2.53 -9.36 12.37
N GLY A 183 2.26 -8.46 11.44
CA GLY A 183 1.40 -7.30 11.61
C GLY A 183 0.13 -7.39 10.77
N ILE A 184 -0.77 -6.42 10.95
CA ILE A 184 -1.99 -6.31 10.16
C ILE A 184 -2.11 -4.87 9.69
N PHE A 185 -2.09 -4.65 8.38
CA PHE A 185 -2.59 -3.44 7.76
C PHE A 185 -4.08 -3.59 7.47
N ALA A 186 -4.84 -2.55 7.69
CA ALA A 186 -6.29 -2.57 7.52
C ALA A 186 -6.88 -1.17 7.29
N GLY A 187 -6.13 -0.26 6.71
CA GLY A 187 -6.57 1.12 6.49
C GLY A 187 -6.80 1.94 7.77
N SER A 188 -6.70 1.32 8.94
CA SER A 188 -7.06 1.98 10.21
C SER A 188 -5.91 2.78 10.80
N CYS A 189 -6.05 4.09 10.79
CA CYS A 189 -5.10 5.06 11.32
C CYS A 189 -5.65 5.75 12.59
N THR A 190 -6.04 4.96 13.59
CA THR A 190 -6.57 5.48 14.86
C THR A 190 -5.53 5.45 15.97
N GLY A 191 -5.44 6.51 16.76
CA GLY A 191 -4.49 6.64 17.86
C GLY A 191 -3.26 7.48 17.50
N ARG A 192 -2.80 8.26 18.48
CA ARG A 192 -1.70 9.21 18.34
C ARG A 192 -0.39 8.51 17.95
N GLY A 193 0.36 9.09 16.99
CA GLY A 193 1.64 8.56 16.51
C GLY A 193 1.52 7.25 15.73
N ARG A 194 0.32 6.89 15.27
CA ARG A 194 0.09 5.66 14.51
C ARG A 194 0.30 5.85 13.02
N VAL A 195 0.97 4.88 12.43
CA VAL A 195 1.10 4.70 11.00
C VAL A 195 0.21 3.56 10.53
N ALA A 196 -0.38 3.70 9.35
CA ALA A 196 -1.16 2.68 8.66
C ALA A 196 -0.89 2.70 7.15
N SER A 197 -1.07 1.56 6.51
CA SER A 197 -1.23 1.45 5.04
C SER A 197 -2.70 1.32 4.69
N SER A 198 -3.05 1.75 3.49
CA SER A 198 -4.36 1.54 2.88
C SER A 198 -4.57 0.10 2.37
N SER A 199 -3.55 -0.75 2.45
CA SER A 199 -3.70 -2.19 2.24
C SER A 199 -4.50 -2.86 3.35
N PHE A 200 -5.09 -4.01 3.01
CA PHE A 200 -5.79 -4.89 3.95
C PHE A 200 -5.16 -6.26 3.91
N GLU A 201 -4.23 -6.51 4.81
CA GLU A 201 -3.40 -7.71 4.79
C GLU A 201 -2.88 -8.10 6.17
N VAL A 202 -2.48 -9.36 6.29
CA VAL A 202 -1.50 -9.80 7.28
C VAL A 202 -0.14 -9.78 6.60
N TYR A 203 0.82 -9.09 7.17
CA TYR A 203 2.20 -9.08 6.68
C TYR A 203 3.16 -9.65 7.71
N VAL A 204 4.28 -10.20 7.23
CA VAL A 204 5.40 -10.60 8.08
C VAL A 204 6.72 -10.37 7.34
N PRO A 205 7.71 -9.68 7.96
CA PRO A 205 9.05 -9.64 7.39
C PRO A 205 9.67 -11.02 7.40
N ILE A 206 10.26 -11.43 6.27
CA ILE A 206 10.90 -12.73 6.09
C ILE A 206 12.33 -12.68 6.66
N VAL A 207 12.85 -13.78 7.15
CA VAL A 207 14.29 -13.94 7.43
C VAL A 207 15.02 -14.00 6.09
N GLU A 208 15.81 -13.00 5.80
CA GLU A 208 16.24 -12.54 4.49
C GLU A 208 17.02 -13.58 3.65
N THR A 209 17.72 -14.49 4.31
CA THR A 209 18.57 -15.51 3.64
C THR A 209 17.95 -16.91 3.59
N MET A 210 16.65 -17.04 3.88
CA MET A 210 16.05 -18.35 4.16
C MET A 210 14.79 -18.67 3.35
N THR A 211 14.51 -17.94 2.28
CA THR A 211 13.44 -18.29 1.34
C THR A 211 13.97 -19.27 0.29
N ASN A 212 13.27 -20.39 0.09
CA ASN A 212 13.64 -21.39 -0.89
C ASN A 212 12.40 -21.99 -1.56
N GLY A 213 12.49 -22.27 -2.84
CA GLY A 213 11.43 -22.91 -3.63
C GLY A 213 11.04 -22.09 -4.84
N ALA A 214 9.91 -22.45 -5.45
CA ALA A 214 9.41 -21.79 -6.64
C ALA A 214 7.99 -21.25 -6.44
N VAL A 215 7.71 -20.16 -7.12
CA VAL A 215 6.42 -19.48 -7.08
C VAL A 215 5.92 -19.26 -8.49
N ILE A 216 4.69 -19.67 -8.77
CA ILE A 216 4.00 -19.35 -10.02
C ILE A 216 3.16 -18.10 -9.83
N ALA A 217 3.62 -16.97 -10.37
CA ALA A 217 2.96 -15.68 -10.33
C ALA A 217 1.92 -15.56 -11.45
N ASP A 218 0.68 -15.24 -11.12
CA ASP A 218 -0.42 -15.20 -12.08
C ASP A 218 -1.45 -14.07 -11.85
N GLY A 219 -1.19 -13.18 -10.91
CA GLY A 219 -2.05 -12.04 -10.57
C GLY A 219 -1.54 -10.72 -11.13
N SER A 220 -0.74 -9.98 -10.38
CA SER A 220 -0.19 -8.68 -10.80
C SER A 220 1.26 -8.47 -10.38
N LEU A 221 1.93 -7.55 -11.07
CA LEU A 221 3.30 -7.10 -10.80
C LEU A 221 3.29 -5.68 -10.19
N GLY A 222 2.36 -5.42 -9.31
CA GLY A 222 2.22 -4.12 -8.66
C GLY A 222 2.02 -2.97 -9.65
N TYR A 223 2.89 -1.96 -9.63
CA TYR A 223 2.81 -0.82 -10.56
C TYR A 223 2.94 -1.21 -12.04
N LEU A 224 3.48 -2.39 -12.32
CA LEU A 224 3.55 -2.89 -13.69
C LEU A 224 2.22 -3.44 -14.18
N GLY A 225 1.26 -3.72 -13.29
CA GLY A 225 -0.08 -4.17 -13.65
C GLY A 225 -0.23 -5.69 -13.80
N ALA A 226 -1.30 -6.11 -14.47
CA ALA A 226 -1.69 -7.52 -14.57
C ALA A 226 -0.65 -8.40 -15.27
N ILE A 227 -0.53 -9.64 -14.79
CA ILE A 227 0.21 -10.72 -15.43
C ILE A 227 -0.72 -11.37 -16.47
N LYS A 228 -0.31 -11.33 -17.73
CA LYS A 228 -1.04 -11.95 -18.86
C LYS A 228 -0.67 -13.42 -19.07
N SER A 229 0.54 -13.79 -18.67
CA SER A 229 1.05 -15.16 -18.75
C SER A 229 1.81 -15.49 -17.46
N PRO A 230 1.50 -16.60 -16.78
CA PRO A 230 2.18 -16.96 -15.54
C PRO A 230 3.70 -16.88 -15.64
N ILE A 231 4.32 -16.43 -14.56
CA ILE A 231 5.76 -16.29 -14.38
C ILE A 231 6.18 -17.25 -13.28
N GLU A 232 7.26 -18.02 -13.52
CA GLU A 232 7.91 -18.79 -12.47
C GLU A 232 9.05 -17.98 -11.87
N LEU A 233 9.08 -17.92 -10.55
CA LEU A 233 10.10 -17.25 -9.75
C LEU A 233 10.77 -18.28 -8.87
N VAL A 234 12.09 -18.45 -9.01
CA VAL A 234 12.86 -19.39 -8.23
C VAL A 234 13.66 -18.66 -7.18
N PHE A 235 13.54 -19.12 -5.95
CA PHE A 235 14.21 -18.56 -4.77
C PHE A 235 15.25 -19.55 -4.21
N GLU A 236 16.46 -19.05 -3.98
CA GLU A 236 17.53 -19.76 -3.30
C GLU A 236 18.17 -18.85 -2.24
N ALA A 237 18.34 -19.37 -1.03
CA ALA A 237 18.96 -18.65 0.09
C ALA A 237 18.42 -17.20 0.25
N GLY A 238 17.10 -17.01 0.10
CA GLY A 238 16.41 -15.74 0.28
C GLY A 238 16.34 -14.85 -0.96
N TYR A 239 17.07 -15.16 -2.02
CA TYR A 239 17.12 -14.33 -3.22
C TYR A 239 16.38 -14.95 -4.40
N LEU A 240 15.74 -14.08 -5.17
CA LEU A 240 15.17 -14.43 -6.47
C LEU A 240 16.31 -14.64 -7.47
N VAL A 241 16.57 -15.90 -7.83
CA VAL A 241 17.68 -16.30 -8.71
C VAL A 241 17.27 -16.49 -10.15
N GLU A 242 16.01 -16.90 -10.40
CA GLU A 242 15.47 -17.05 -11.73
C GLU A 242 14.09 -16.44 -11.87
N ILE A 243 13.83 -15.84 -13.02
CA ILE A 243 12.53 -15.32 -13.44
C ILE A 243 12.23 -15.93 -14.81
N ASN A 244 11.36 -16.92 -14.87
CA ASN A 244 11.06 -17.69 -16.09
C ASN A 244 9.67 -17.36 -16.60
N GLY A 245 9.50 -17.23 -17.91
CA GLY A 245 8.20 -16.92 -18.52
C GLY A 245 8.35 -16.16 -19.84
N LYS A 246 7.24 -15.57 -20.26
CA LYS A 246 7.17 -14.81 -21.51
C LYS A 246 7.46 -13.32 -21.27
N GLU A 247 6.68 -12.46 -21.94
CA GLU A 247 6.86 -11.00 -21.90
C GLU A 247 6.77 -10.42 -20.48
N ASP A 248 5.86 -10.92 -19.64
CA ASP A 248 5.71 -10.43 -18.27
C ASP A 248 6.96 -10.71 -17.42
N ALA A 249 7.63 -11.86 -17.62
CA ALA A 249 8.92 -12.15 -16.99
C ALA A 249 10.00 -11.15 -17.43
N SER A 250 10.02 -10.80 -18.71
CA SER A 250 10.94 -9.79 -19.24
C SER A 250 10.65 -8.39 -18.68
N ARG A 251 9.37 -8.03 -18.51
CA ARG A 251 8.95 -6.76 -17.86
C ARG A 251 9.47 -6.70 -16.44
N LEU A 252 9.27 -7.76 -15.65
CA LEU A 252 9.74 -7.84 -14.28
C LEU A 252 11.27 -7.74 -14.20
N LYS A 253 12.01 -8.46 -15.04
CA LYS A 253 13.48 -8.37 -15.08
C LYS A 253 13.95 -6.95 -15.31
N ARG A 254 13.47 -6.28 -16.36
CA ARG A 254 13.83 -4.88 -16.66
C ARG A 254 13.51 -3.93 -15.51
N TYR A 255 12.39 -4.14 -14.85
CA TYR A 255 12.00 -3.30 -13.71
C TYR A 255 12.95 -3.51 -12.52
N MET A 256 13.25 -4.73 -12.14
CA MET A 256 14.19 -5.01 -11.04
C MET A 256 15.60 -4.54 -11.36
N GLU A 257 16.08 -4.72 -12.59
CA GLU A 257 17.37 -4.21 -13.06
C GLU A 257 17.48 -2.68 -12.98
N SER A 258 16.36 -1.95 -13.17
CA SER A 258 16.35 -0.49 -13.13
C SER A 258 16.76 0.11 -11.78
N PHE A 259 16.64 -0.65 -10.68
CA PHE A 259 17.10 -0.21 -9.36
C PHE A 259 18.63 -0.17 -9.25
N ASN A 260 19.35 -0.87 -10.13
CA ASN A 260 20.79 -1.02 -10.07
C ASN A 260 21.29 -1.35 -8.65
N ASP A 261 20.65 -2.35 -8.05
CA ASP A 261 20.89 -2.81 -6.69
C ASP A 261 20.57 -4.32 -6.61
N LYS A 262 21.53 -5.14 -6.20
CA LYS A 262 21.36 -6.58 -6.06
C LYS A 262 20.46 -6.94 -4.89
N GLU A 263 20.47 -6.09 -3.87
CA GLU A 263 19.69 -6.33 -2.65
C GLU A 263 18.18 -6.22 -2.88
N ILE A 264 17.75 -5.64 -4.03
CA ILE A 264 16.32 -5.61 -4.42
C ILE A 264 15.75 -6.99 -4.72
N TYR A 265 16.59 -7.99 -5.00
CA TYR A 265 16.15 -9.36 -5.29
C TYR A 265 15.89 -10.21 -4.04
N CYS A 266 16.18 -9.69 -2.86
CA CYS A 266 15.89 -10.37 -1.60
C CYS A 266 14.38 -10.43 -1.35
N ALA A 267 13.85 -11.63 -1.03
CA ALA A 267 12.49 -11.79 -0.52
C ALA A 267 12.42 -11.20 0.89
N ALA A 268 11.63 -10.14 1.04
CA ALA A 268 11.64 -9.25 2.21
C ALA A 268 10.39 -9.39 3.08
N GLU A 269 9.25 -9.67 2.44
CA GLU A 269 7.94 -9.70 3.07
C GLU A 269 7.08 -10.82 2.47
N LEU A 270 6.26 -11.42 3.32
CA LEU A 270 5.10 -12.22 2.94
C LEU A 270 3.85 -11.49 3.38
N GLY A 271 2.98 -11.13 2.43
CA GLY A 271 1.68 -10.53 2.69
C GLY A 271 0.54 -11.46 2.30
N ILE A 272 -0.56 -11.44 3.05
CA ILE A 272 -1.77 -12.23 2.85
C ILE A 272 -2.97 -11.30 2.83
N GLY A 273 -3.67 -11.19 1.70
CA GLY A 273 -4.80 -10.30 1.50
C GLY A 273 -6.03 -10.67 2.35
N LEU A 274 -6.68 -9.65 2.90
CA LEU A 274 -7.83 -9.77 3.81
C LEU A 274 -9.11 -9.14 3.26
N ASN A 275 -9.04 -8.36 2.19
CA ASN A 275 -10.17 -7.57 1.71
C ASN A 275 -11.06 -8.36 0.76
N THR A 276 -12.23 -8.75 1.25
CA THR A 276 -13.24 -9.51 0.49
C THR A 276 -13.96 -8.67 -0.58
N LYS A 277 -13.71 -7.36 -0.64
CA LYS A 277 -14.24 -6.44 -1.65
C LYS A 277 -13.20 -6.06 -2.71
N SER A 278 -11.95 -6.46 -2.52
CA SER A 278 -10.87 -6.27 -3.48
C SER A 278 -10.93 -7.27 -4.61
N LYS A 279 -10.41 -6.83 -5.76
CA LYS A 279 -10.18 -7.66 -6.94
C LYS A 279 -8.74 -7.51 -7.40
N CYS A 280 -8.10 -8.63 -7.79
CA CYS A 280 -6.77 -8.62 -8.36
C CYS A 280 -6.86 -8.49 -9.88
N GLU A 281 -6.94 -7.28 -10.37
CA GLU A 281 -7.09 -6.97 -11.79
C GLU A 281 -5.84 -6.32 -12.40
N GLY A 282 -4.81 -6.03 -11.58
CA GLY A 282 -3.61 -5.33 -12.02
C GLY A 282 -3.86 -3.86 -12.33
N VAL A 283 -4.94 -3.29 -11.84
CA VAL A 283 -5.29 -1.88 -12.03
C VAL A 283 -4.76 -1.03 -10.90
N CYS A 284 -5.02 -1.42 -9.66
CA CYS A 284 -4.61 -0.70 -8.47
C CYS A 284 -3.84 -1.65 -7.55
N TYR A 285 -2.57 -1.37 -7.33
CA TYR A 285 -1.72 -2.30 -6.59
C TYR A 285 -2.13 -2.48 -5.13
N ILE A 286 -2.56 -1.42 -4.47
CA ILE A 286 -3.06 -1.49 -3.09
C ILE A 286 -4.32 -2.36 -3.00
N GLU A 287 -5.19 -2.30 -4.00
CA GLU A 287 -6.33 -3.19 -4.08
C GLU A 287 -5.90 -4.62 -4.36
N ASP A 288 -4.98 -4.77 -5.31
CA ASP A 288 -4.44 -6.06 -5.68
C ASP A 288 -3.85 -6.78 -4.45
N GLU A 289 -2.94 -6.23 -3.70
CA GLU A 289 -2.32 -6.83 -2.51
C GLU A 289 -3.31 -7.08 -1.36
N SER A 290 -4.40 -6.36 -1.34
CA SER A 290 -5.46 -6.49 -0.33
C SER A 290 -6.40 -7.66 -0.58
N THR A 291 -6.44 -8.25 -1.79
CA THR A 291 -7.50 -9.21 -2.17
C THR A 291 -7.50 -10.44 -1.30
N TYR A 292 -8.65 -10.75 -0.71
CA TYR A 292 -8.83 -11.92 0.14
C TYR A 292 -8.49 -13.22 -0.59
N GLY A 293 -7.77 -14.11 0.12
CA GLY A 293 -7.39 -15.41 -0.41
C GLY A 293 -6.19 -15.41 -1.37
N THR A 294 -5.48 -14.28 -1.47
CA THR A 294 -4.22 -14.18 -2.22
C THR A 294 -3.05 -13.93 -1.27
N PHE A 295 -1.84 -14.21 -1.73
CA PHE A 295 -0.62 -13.78 -1.05
C PHE A 295 0.26 -12.98 -2.01
N HIS A 296 1.20 -12.22 -1.48
CA HIS A 296 2.22 -11.53 -2.26
C HIS A 296 3.58 -11.60 -1.56
N ILE A 297 4.62 -11.33 -2.31
CA ILE A 297 6.00 -11.22 -1.82
C ILE A 297 6.47 -9.80 -2.04
N GLY A 298 6.91 -9.14 -0.97
CA GLY A 298 7.67 -7.90 -1.04
C GLY A 298 9.16 -8.20 -1.20
N PHE A 299 9.86 -7.37 -1.96
CA PHE A 299 11.28 -7.50 -2.24
C PHE A 299 12.09 -6.31 -1.74
N GLY A 300 13.36 -6.53 -1.43
CA GLY A 300 14.31 -5.51 -1.05
C GLY A 300 14.23 -5.12 0.43
N ARG A 301 14.15 -3.82 0.74
CA ARG A 301 14.26 -3.30 2.10
C ARG A 301 13.08 -3.71 2.98
N ASN A 302 13.35 -4.24 4.20
CA ASN A 302 12.28 -4.63 5.13
C ASN A 302 12.43 -4.09 6.56
N ILE A 303 13.34 -3.15 6.80
CA ILE A 303 13.60 -2.60 8.14
C ILE A 303 12.33 -1.98 8.77
N ALA A 304 11.55 -1.24 7.99
CA ALA A 304 10.31 -0.63 8.47
C ALA A 304 9.25 -1.64 8.91
N LEU A 305 9.33 -2.87 8.42
CA LEU A 305 8.44 -3.98 8.79
C LEU A 305 8.96 -4.78 10.00
N GLY A 306 10.19 -4.51 10.45
CA GLY A 306 10.86 -5.23 11.53
C GLY A 306 11.84 -6.30 11.06
N GLY A 307 12.27 -6.27 9.81
CA GLY A 307 13.38 -7.05 9.27
C GLY A 307 14.75 -6.36 9.45
N ASN A 308 15.78 -6.90 8.79
CA ASN A 308 17.16 -6.40 8.91
C ASN A 308 17.82 -6.12 7.54
N HIS A 309 17.06 -6.15 6.46
CA HIS A 309 17.59 -6.01 5.11
C HIS A 309 17.52 -4.57 4.60
N GLU A 310 18.66 -4.07 4.11
CA GLU A 310 18.77 -2.78 3.45
C GLU A 310 18.87 -2.95 1.94
N ALA A 311 18.11 -2.14 1.21
CA ALA A 311 18.16 -2.02 -0.24
C ALA A 311 17.75 -0.60 -0.64
N LYS A 312 17.98 -0.21 -1.89
CA LYS A 312 17.58 1.10 -2.42
C LYS A 312 16.06 1.34 -2.40
N GLY A 313 15.26 0.29 -2.26
CA GLY A 313 13.82 0.38 -2.21
C GLY A 313 13.18 -0.82 -1.52
N HIS A 314 11.90 -0.69 -1.23
CA HIS A 314 11.01 -1.78 -0.94
C HIS A 314 10.06 -1.92 -2.12
N PHE A 315 10.05 -3.08 -2.74
CA PHE A 315 9.23 -3.38 -3.91
C PHE A 315 8.25 -4.48 -3.51
N GLU A 316 7.06 -4.10 -3.16
CA GLU A 316 5.96 -5.04 -2.98
C GLU A 316 5.47 -5.45 -4.34
N ARG A 317 5.46 -6.82 -4.65
CA ARG A 317 4.54 -7.15 -5.71
C ARG A 317 4.88 -8.25 -6.69
N ILE A 318 4.69 -9.43 -6.23
CA ILE A 318 4.33 -10.51 -7.14
C ILE A 318 3.19 -11.26 -6.46
N ARG A 319 2.03 -11.22 -7.08
CA ARG A 319 0.81 -11.72 -6.50
C ARG A 319 0.38 -13.05 -7.08
N TYR A 320 -0.24 -13.86 -6.23
CA TYR A 320 -0.65 -15.22 -6.55
C TYR A 320 -2.11 -15.43 -6.16
N GLU A 321 -2.86 -16.06 -7.05
CA GLU A 321 -4.16 -16.62 -6.69
C GLU A 321 -3.92 -17.90 -5.89
N THR A 322 -4.28 -17.93 -4.59
CA THR A 322 -3.96 -19.09 -3.76
C THR A 322 -5.00 -19.37 -2.70
N ILE A 323 -5.33 -20.64 -2.60
CA ILE A 323 -5.85 -21.25 -1.39
C ILE A 323 -4.62 -21.67 -0.57
N ILE A 324 -4.42 -21.07 0.61
CA ILE A 324 -3.40 -21.53 1.57
C ILE A 324 -3.94 -22.82 2.20
N ASP A 325 -3.48 -23.98 1.73
CA ASP A 325 -3.99 -25.29 2.16
C ASP A 325 -3.47 -25.73 3.53
N SER A 326 -2.39 -25.14 4.05
CA SER A 326 -1.87 -25.45 5.39
C SER A 326 -0.89 -24.40 5.91
N PHE A 327 -0.92 -24.21 7.21
CA PHE A 327 0.09 -23.51 8.01
C PHE A 327 0.87 -24.53 8.83
#